data_c55348bf1c7f4d39910e249c3cf17c17
#
_entry.id   c55348bf1c7f4d39910e249c3cf17c17
#
_cell.length_a   1.000
_cell.length_b   1.000
_cell.length_c   1.000
_cell.angle_alpha   90.00
_cell.angle_beta   90.00
_cell.angle_gamma   90.00
#
_symmetry.space_group_name_H-M   'P 1'
#
loop_
_entity.id
_entity.type
_entity.pdbx_description
1 polymer ?
#
loop_
_entity_poly.entity_id
_entity_poly.type
_entity_poly.pdbx_seq_one_letter_code
_entity_poly.pdbx_strand_id
1 'polypeptide(L)'
;MITSRTPSITGLTGRPERLLILGSLLTVIAMVCIVTFLLIREYASAQEVATRRATTIAQLIDADVLRTVELYDLTLQGLIAAAQRDDLQNVSPQIRHLALFDRSATARFKGDILLLDKHGEVIADSSRIEAKPGNFADRDYFLAHAFNRDIGMFISRPFKTRCDCEEADQWRISFSRRISSQTGEFLGVAVASLKLDYFDDLFKSLDIGTDSTLNIINSDGVLLAQKPYLQSDSVGKSFGNRPNVVRILNDRDGSGSFTSTSSMDDQRRLYTYSRVGNLPLTVMVALSSEEVFGTWRRTAILISGATGVLCLGLLWLTWLLARELRLRHRAERELAQLAATDDLTGVANRRMLDQTLRHEWFRAQRSGQPLSVMMIDADHFKAFNDRHGHQAGDQVLRELAKVITANVRRPADLVARYGGEEFSVILAETDSAGAQQIAEQIRQAVENLPWVEGAERAMTVSIGIATWTSASEMTLEQLLFSADKALYQAKEGGRNRVVVSA
;
A
#
# COMPACT_ATOMS: atom_id res chain seq x y z
N MET A 1 -25.06 -35.38 -37.81
CA MET A 1 -25.08 -35.89 -36.41
C MET A 1 -23.99 -35.18 -35.64
N ILE A 2 -24.39 -34.12 -34.97
CA ILE A 2 -23.49 -33.29 -34.18
C ILE A 2 -23.81 -33.59 -32.72
N THR A 3 -22.92 -34.34 -32.05
CA THR A 3 -23.02 -34.64 -30.63
C THR A 3 -22.44 -33.48 -29.83
N SER A 4 -23.30 -32.67 -29.25
CA SER A 4 -22.93 -31.63 -28.28
C SER A 4 -22.46 -32.28 -26.98
N ARG A 5 -21.15 -32.27 -26.74
CA ARG A 5 -20.60 -32.53 -25.44
C ARG A 5 -20.77 -31.27 -24.57
N THR A 6 -21.71 -31.30 -23.65
CA THR A 6 -21.77 -30.36 -22.55
C THR A 6 -20.53 -30.56 -21.67
N PRO A 7 -19.73 -29.52 -21.36
CA PRO A 7 -18.64 -29.66 -20.40
C PRO A 7 -19.24 -29.81 -19.00
N SER A 8 -18.90 -30.89 -18.33
CA SER A 8 -19.26 -31.12 -16.94
C SER A 8 -18.53 -30.08 -16.06
N ILE A 9 -19.29 -29.13 -15.50
CA ILE A 9 -18.84 -28.17 -14.47
C ILE A 9 -18.72 -28.91 -13.12
N THR A 10 -17.81 -29.85 -13.01
CA THR A 10 -17.52 -30.57 -11.74
C THR A 10 -16.08 -30.43 -11.31
N GLY A 11 -15.51 -29.20 -11.39
CA GLY A 11 -14.12 -28.95 -11.03
C GLY A 11 -13.88 -27.79 -10.06
N LEU A 12 -14.93 -27.05 -9.61
CA LEU A 12 -14.77 -25.82 -8.83
C LEU A 12 -15.52 -25.82 -7.49
N THR A 13 -15.78 -26.97 -6.90
CA THR A 13 -16.16 -27.02 -5.50
C THR A 13 -14.90 -26.93 -4.61
N GLY A 14 -14.16 -25.83 -4.78
CA GLY A 14 -13.15 -25.42 -3.80
C GLY A 14 -13.87 -25.25 -2.46
N ARG A 15 -13.33 -25.90 -1.42
CA ARG A 15 -13.88 -25.83 -0.06
C ARG A 15 -14.25 -24.38 0.26
N PRO A 16 -15.49 -24.05 0.65
CA PRO A 16 -15.99 -22.68 0.83
C PRO A 16 -15.08 -21.84 1.74
N GLU A 17 -14.37 -22.49 2.64
CA GLU A 17 -13.34 -21.89 3.49
C GLU A 17 -12.19 -21.26 2.70
N ARG A 18 -11.75 -21.86 1.59
CA ARG A 18 -10.65 -21.32 0.76
C ARG A 18 -11.07 -20.06 0.02
N LEU A 19 -12.30 -20.03 -0.48
CA LEU A 19 -12.86 -18.85 -1.14
C LEU A 19 -13.00 -17.68 -0.16
N LEU A 20 -13.44 -17.95 1.07
CA LEU A 20 -13.58 -16.95 2.13
C LEU A 20 -12.21 -16.39 2.53
N ILE A 21 -11.18 -17.23 2.68
CA ILE A 21 -9.80 -16.79 3.00
C ILE A 21 -9.21 -15.98 1.85
N LEU A 22 -9.37 -16.44 0.60
CA LEU A 22 -8.87 -15.71 -0.58
C LEU A 22 -9.56 -14.36 -0.74
N GLY A 23 -10.87 -14.29 -0.55
CA GLY A 23 -11.63 -13.05 -0.60
C GLY A 23 -11.18 -12.04 0.45
N SER A 24 -11.01 -12.48 1.71
CA SER A 24 -10.53 -11.62 2.78
C SER A 24 -9.10 -11.13 2.56
N LEU A 25 -8.20 -11.99 2.05
CA LEU A 25 -6.83 -11.61 1.73
C LEU A 25 -6.80 -10.56 0.61
N LEU A 26 -7.60 -10.73 -0.43
CA LEU A 26 -7.73 -9.76 -1.52
C LEU A 26 -8.23 -8.41 -1.01
N THR A 27 -9.22 -8.40 -0.11
CA THR A 27 -9.76 -7.19 0.50
C THR A 27 -8.70 -6.47 1.33
N VAL A 28 -7.91 -7.19 2.13
CA VAL A 28 -6.80 -6.62 2.92
C VAL A 28 -5.76 -6.00 2.00
N ILE A 29 -5.34 -6.71 0.95
CA ILE A 29 -4.36 -6.19 -0.01
C ILE A 29 -4.90 -4.92 -0.69
N ALA A 30 -6.15 -4.93 -1.15
CA ALA A 30 -6.77 -3.77 -1.78
C ALA A 30 -6.81 -2.56 -0.83
N MET A 31 -7.19 -2.77 0.44
CA MET A 31 -7.25 -1.72 1.45
C MET A 31 -5.87 -1.14 1.75
N VAL A 32 -4.84 -1.97 1.92
CA VAL A 32 -3.45 -1.53 2.11
C VAL A 32 -2.94 -0.76 0.89
N CYS A 33 -3.21 -1.24 -0.32
CA CYS A 33 -2.83 -0.55 -1.56
C CYS A 33 -3.49 0.84 -1.68
N ILE A 34 -4.79 0.94 -1.40
CA ILE A 34 -5.53 2.22 -1.46
C ILE A 34 -4.96 3.20 -0.44
N VAL A 35 -4.79 2.77 0.82
CA VAL A 35 -4.26 3.64 1.89
C VAL A 35 -2.83 4.09 1.55
N THR A 36 -1.97 3.18 1.09
CA THR A 36 -0.60 3.52 0.69
C THR A 36 -0.60 4.53 -0.45
N PHE A 37 -1.43 4.33 -1.47
CA PHE A 37 -1.56 5.28 -2.58
C PHE A 37 -2.03 6.67 -2.11
N LEU A 38 -3.02 6.74 -1.22
CA LEU A 38 -3.51 8.00 -0.66
C LEU A 38 -2.44 8.71 0.15
N LEU A 39 -1.68 8.00 0.99
CA LEU A 39 -0.60 8.57 1.80
C LEU A 39 0.56 9.09 0.94
N ILE A 40 0.92 8.40 -0.15
CA ILE A 40 1.93 8.87 -1.10
C ILE A 40 1.45 10.13 -1.80
N ARG A 41 0.20 10.17 -2.24
CA ARG A 41 -0.42 11.33 -2.88
C ARG A 41 -0.45 12.54 -1.94
N GLU A 42 -0.85 12.36 -0.69
CA GLU A 42 -0.85 13.39 0.35
C GLU A 42 0.56 13.92 0.64
N TYR A 43 1.56 13.04 0.70
CA TYR A 43 2.96 13.43 0.84
C TYR A 43 3.43 14.33 -0.31
N ALA A 44 3.14 13.94 -1.55
CA ALA A 44 3.48 14.72 -2.73
C ALA A 44 2.76 16.08 -2.76
N SER A 45 1.48 16.11 -2.36
CA SER A 45 0.69 17.35 -2.24
C SER A 45 1.27 18.28 -1.18
N ALA A 46 1.64 17.77 0.00
CA ALA A 46 2.26 18.57 1.06
C ALA A 46 3.58 19.21 0.58
N GLN A 47 4.42 18.44 -0.12
CA GLN A 47 5.66 18.94 -0.69
C GLN A 47 5.41 20.01 -1.75
N GLU A 48 4.45 19.81 -2.64
CA GLU A 48 4.11 20.79 -3.69
C GLU A 48 3.58 22.10 -3.10
N VAL A 49 2.67 22.04 -2.14
CA VAL A 49 2.14 23.21 -1.43
C VAL A 49 3.25 23.98 -0.72
N ALA A 50 4.14 23.27 -0.01
CA ALA A 50 5.28 23.89 0.67
C ALA A 50 6.25 24.54 -0.32
N THR A 51 6.54 23.88 -1.45
CA THR A 51 7.40 24.45 -2.49
C THR A 51 6.78 25.70 -3.10
N ARG A 52 5.49 25.71 -3.43
CA ARG A 52 4.79 26.88 -3.93
C ARG A 52 4.81 28.05 -2.92
N ARG A 53 4.54 27.76 -1.64
CA ARG A 53 4.61 28.76 -0.57
C ARG A 53 6.02 29.35 -0.48
N ALA A 54 7.06 28.52 -0.45
CA ALA A 54 8.44 28.97 -0.39
C ALA A 54 8.85 29.78 -1.62
N THR A 55 8.41 29.37 -2.82
CA THR A 55 8.65 30.11 -4.07
C THR A 55 7.98 31.49 -4.04
N THR A 56 6.73 31.58 -3.57
CA THR A 56 6.03 32.85 -3.45
C THR A 56 6.74 33.79 -2.48
N ILE A 57 7.21 33.27 -1.33
CA ILE A 57 7.99 34.06 -0.36
C ILE A 57 9.31 34.54 -0.98
N ALA A 58 10.04 33.67 -1.68
CA ALA A 58 11.28 34.02 -2.34
C ALA A 58 11.07 35.12 -3.40
N GLN A 59 10.00 35.03 -4.19
CA GLN A 59 9.63 36.03 -5.21
C GLN A 59 9.23 37.39 -4.61
N LEU A 60 8.52 37.39 -3.46
CA LEU A 60 8.18 38.65 -2.76
C LEU A 60 9.46 39.33 -2.23
N ILE A 61 10.39 38.59 -1.67
CA ILE A 61 11.67 39.12 -1.21
C ILE A 61 12.50 39.60 -2.40
N ASP A 62 12.55 38.81 -3.49
CA ASP A 62 13.25 39.19 -4.73
C ASP A 62 12.76 40.54 -5.26
N ALA A 63 11.43 40.71 -5.41
CA ALA A 63 10.82 41.93 -5.91
C ALA A 63 11.11 43.14 -5.01
N ASP A 64 11.05 43.00 -3.69
CA ASP A 64 11.30 44.07 -2.74
C ASP A 64 12.79 44.46 -2.70
N VAL A 65 13.68 43.49 -2.70
CA VAL A 65 15.15 43.71 -2.76
C VAL A 65 15.52 44.37 -4.07
N LEU A 66 15.02 43.88 -5.22
CA LEU A 66 15.29 44.44 -6.53
C LEU A 66 14.85 45.95 -6.59
N ARG A 67 13.62 46.20 -6.14
CA ARG A 67 13.10 47.59 -6.08
C ARG A 67 13.97 48.46 -5.19
N THR A 68 14.40 47.99 -4.04
CA THR A 68 15.25 48.73 -3.10
C THR A 68 16.58 49.03 -3.76
N VAL A 69 17.23 48.05 -4.39
CA VAL A 69 18.50 48.24 -5.10
C VAL A 69 18.37 49.21 -6.25
N GLU A 70 17.28 49.16 -7.05
CA GLU A 70 17.00 50.10 -8.12
C GLU A 70 16.85 51.54 -7.61
N LEU A 71 16.18 51.75 -6.47
CA LEU A 71 16.07 53.07 -5.84
C LEU A 71 17.44 53.61 -5.41
N TYR A 72 18.32 52.79 -4.84
CA TYR A 72 19.67 53.18 -4.51
C TYR A 72 20.49 53.50 -5.76
N ASP A 73 20.32 52.71 -6.81
CA ASP A 73 21.03 52.91 -8.08
C ASP A 73 20.65 54.26 -8.72
N LEU A 74 19.34 54.58 -8.79
CA LEU A 74 18.85 55.85 -9.26
C LEU A 74 19.35 57.03 -8.40
N THR A 75 19.40 56.84 -7.09
CA THR A 75 19.94 57.86 -6.16
C THR A 75 21.42 58.14 -6.43
N LEU A 76 22.22 57.09 -6.63
CA LEU A 76 23.65 57.24 -6.94
C LEU A 76 23.88 57.91 -8.30
N GLN A 77 23.08 57.54 -9.31
CA GLN A 77 23.13 58.19 -10.64
C GLN A 77 22.77 59.70 -10.56
N GLY A 78 21.73 60.04 -9.79
CA GLY A 78 21.33 61.39 -9.54
C GLY A 78 22.40 62.22 -8.79
N LEU A 79 23.04 61.58 -7.80
CA LEU A 79 24.14 62.17 -7.05
C LEU A 79 25.39 62.43 -7.92
N ILE A 80 25.76 61.48 -8.79
CA ILE A 80 26.85 61.65 -9.76
C ILE A 80 26.57 62.78 -10.72
N ALA A 81 25.35 62.81 -11.27
CA ALA A 81 24.93 63.86 -12.21
C ALA A 81 24.95 65.28 -11.53
N ALA A 82 24.51 65.34 -10.26
CA ALA A 82 24.58 66.58 -9.49
C ALA A 82 26.02 67.00 -9.18
N ALA A 83 26.88 66.04 -8.81
CA ALA A 83 28.28 66.34 -8.47
C ALA A 83 29.10 66.82 -9.69
N GLN A 84 28.71 66.48 -10.91
CA GLN A 84 29.35 66.88 -12.16
C GLN A 84 28.88 68.27 -12.68
N ARG A 85 27.97 68.95 -11.97
CA ARG A 85 27.45 70.26 -12.37
C ARG A 85 28.39 71.35 -11.95
N ASP A 86 28.87 72.12 -12.89
CA ASP A 86 29.83 73.24 -12.65
C ASP A 86 29.21 74.37 -11.84
N ASP A 87 27.88 74.61 -11.94
CA ASP A 87 27.13 75.62 -11.23
C ASP A 87 27.10 75.40 -9.69
N LEU A 88 27.31 74.17 -9.22
CA LEU A 88 27.36 73.80 -7.81
C LEU A 88 28.73 74.03 -7.18
N GLN A 89 29.76 74.38 -7.94
CA GLN A 89 31.08 74.61 -7.37
C GLN A 89 31.18 75.98 -6.61
N ASN A 90 30.38 76.95 -7.00
CA ASN A 90 30.43 78.34 -6.51
C ASN A 90 29.27 78.69 -5.56
N VAL A 91 28.46 77.70 -5.11
CA VAL A 91 27.34 77.96 -4.18
C VAL A 91 27.77 77.70 -2.72
N SER A 92 26.93 78.18 -1.77
CA SER A 92 27.21 77.95 -0.34
C SER A 92 27.20 76.45 -0.03
N PRO A 93 27.99 75.95 1.00
CA PRO A 93 28.00 74.56 1.41
C PRO A 93 26.61 74.00 1.70
N GLN A 94 25.68 74.78 2.22
CA GLN A 94 24.28 74.36 2.51
C GLN A 94 23.52 74.10 1.23
N ILE A 95 23.61 74.97 0.22
CA ILE A 95 22.94 74.78 -1.06
C ILE A 95 23.52 73.59 -1.81
N ARG A 96 24.85 73.43 -1.79
CA ARG A 96 25.53 72.30 -2.38
C ARG A 96 25.08 71.00 -1.74
N HIS A 97 25.04 70.91 -0.42
CA HIS A 97 24.55 69.75 0.30
C HIS A 97 23.11 69.39 -0.06
N LEU A 98 22.20 70.40 -0.07
CA LEU A 98 20.82 70.17 -0.50
C LEU A 98 20.74 69.68 -1.93
N ALA A 99 21.45 70.30 -2.87
CA ALA A 99 21.44 69.88 -4.27
C ALA A 99 21.96 68.47 -4.51
N LEU A 100 22.94 68.03 -3.70
CA LEU A 100 23.48 66.64 -3.78
C LEU A 100 22.56 65.61 -3.12
N PHE A 101 21.92 65.94 -2.00
CA PHE A 101 21.28 64.93 -1.17
C PHE A 101 19.75 65.10 -0.97
N ASP A 102 19.10 66.09 -1.54
CA ASP A 102 17.66 66.37 -1.41
C ASP A 102 16.79 65.14 -1.74
N ARG A 103 17.10 64.44 -2.86
CA ARG A 103 16.38 63.26 -3.30
C ARG A 103 16.67 62.01 -2.49
N SER A 104 17.68 62.01 -1.64
CA SER A 104 18.13 60.88 -0.86
C SER A 104 17.45 60.75 0.51
N ALA A 105 16.64 61.73 0.90
CA ALA A 105 16.12 61.88 2.27
C ALA A 105 15.04 60.87 2.67
N THR A 106 14.45 60.10 1.72
CA THR A 106 13.20 59.36 1.93
C THR A 106 13.35 57.85 2.07
N ALA A 107 14.56 57.27 1.91
CA ALA A 107 14.75 55.83 2.01
C ALA A 107 14.81 55.38 3.48
N ARG A 108 13.86 54.52 3.88
CA ARG A 108 13.88 53.85 5.20
C ARG A 108 15.10 52.90 5.27
N PHE A 109 15.75 52.79 6.45
CA PHE A 109 17.00 52.05 6.64
C PHE A 109 18.24 52.59 5.90
N LYS A 110 18.16 53.79 5.41
CA LYS A 110 19.26 54.47 4.77
C LYS A 110 20.40 54.64 5.77
N GLY A 111 21.59 54.22 5.35
CA GLY A 111 22.85 54.59 5.97
C GLY A 111 23.40 55.88 5.31
N ASP A 112 24.69 56.11 5.45
CA ASP A 112 25.36 57.26 4.87
C ASP A 112 25.44 57.15 3.33
N ILE A 113 25.24 58.26 2.64
CA ILE A 113 25.58 58.39 1.23
C ILE A 113 26.79 59.31 1.13
N LEU A 114 27.84 58.78 0.52
CA LEU A 114 29.14 59.45 0.43
C LEU A 114 29.54 59.65 -1.04
N LEU A 115 30.24 60.77 -1.26
CA LEU A 115 31.04 60.97 -2.45
C LEU A 115 32.52 60.83 -2.04
N LEU A 116 33.24 60.00 -2.72
CA LEU A 116 34.68 59.77 -2.52
C LEU A 116 35.42 60.29 -3.74
N ASP A 117 36.57 60.92 -3.52
CA ASP A 117 37.48 61.31 -4.57
C ASP A 117 38.29 60.09 -5.12
N LYS A 118 39.18 60.37 -6.08
CA LYS A 118 40.07 59.35 -6.67
C LYS A 118 41.05 58.68 -5.69
N HIS A 119 41.29 59.31 -4.52
CA HIS A 119 42.16 58.81 -3.46
C HIS A 119 41.34 58.13 -2.34
N GLY A 120 40.04 58.09 -2.42
CA GLY A 120 39.17 57.48 -1.43
C GLY A 120 38.79 58.40 -0.28
N GLU A 121 39.13 59.70 -0.39
CA GLU A 121 38.81 60.70 0.63
C GLU A 121 37.34 61.14 0.46
N VAL A 122 36.63 61.41 1.60
CA VAL A 122 35.24 61.86 1.59
C VAL A 122 35.17 63.31 1.23
N ILE A 123 34.51 63.61 0.08
CA ILE A 123 34.25 64.99 -0.42
C ILE A 123 32.87 65.52 -0.13
N ALA A 124 31.88 64.61 0.08
CA ALA A 124 30.53 64.96 0.51
C ALA A 124 29.92 63.81 1.33
N ASP A 125 29.07 64.15 2.29
CA ASP A 125 28.40 63.23 3.21
C ASP A 125 26.95 63.63 3.42
N SER A 126 26.00 62.73 3.20
CA SER A 126 24.55 63.00 3.32
C SER A 126 24.09 63.33 4.75
N SER A 127 24.85 62.91 5.75
CA SER A 127 24.51 63.12 7.16
C SER A 127 24.95 64.47 7.72
N ARG A 128 25.87 65.20 7.00
CA ARG A 128 26.48 66.46 7.48
C ARG A 128 26.78 67.42 6.33
N ILE A 129 26.62 68.71 6.58
CA ILE A 129 26.96 69.74 5.62
C ILE A 129 28.45 69.73 5.30
N GLU A 130 29.29 69.65 6.35
CA GLU A 130 30.72 69.46 6.20
C GLU A 130 31.07 68.00 6.38
N ALA A 131 31.67 67.39 5.37
CA ALA A 131 32.03 66.00 5.36
C ALA A 131 33.03 65.67 6.47
N LYS A 132 32.82 64.61 7.21
CA LYS A 132 33.81 64.13 8.20
C LYS A 132 34.99 63.55 7.40
N PRO A 133 36.24 63.96 7.77
CA PRO A 133 37.43 63.35 7.15
C PRO A 133 37.43 61.83 7.33
N GLY A 134 37.67 61.10 6.25
CA GLY A 134 37.77 59.66 6.26
C GLY A 134 38.27 59.14 4.92
N ASN A 135 39.12 58.13 4.97
CA ASN A 135 39.61 57.43 3.77
C ASN A 135 39.03 56.03 3.66
N PHE A 136 38.50 55.70 2.50
CA PHE A 136 37.85 54.44 2.18
C PHE A 136 38.47 53.72 0.96
N ALA A 137 39.72 54.10 0.60
CA ALA A 137 40.42 53.51 -0.54
C ALA A 137 40.65 51.99 -0.42
N ASP A 138 40.69 51.49 0.83
CA ASP A 138 40.85 50.04 1.15
C ASP A 138 39.57 49.21 1.07
N ARG A 139 38.44 49.87 0.89
CA ARG A 139 37.15 49.16 0.83
C ARG A 139 36.93 48.46 -0.53
N ASP A 140 36.28 47.28 -0.49
CA ASP A 140 35.97 46.50 -1.67
C ASP A 140 35.17 47.27 -2.75
N TYR A 141 34.23 48.08 -2.32
CA TYR A 141 33.42 48.94 -3.23
C TYR A 141 34.24 50.06 -3.91
N PHE A 142 35.33 50.54 -3.26
CA PHE A 142 36.20 51.53 -3.90
C PHE A 142 37.19 50.82 -4.87
N LEU A 143 37.83 49.74 -4.43
CA LEU A 143 38.75 48.97 -5.22
C LEU A 143 38.11 48.38 -6.48
N ALA A 144 36.85 47.91 -6.35
CA ALA A 144 36.10 47.41 -7.49
C ALA A 144 36.02 48.43 -8.65
N HIS A 145 35.76 49.72 -8.32
CA HIS A 145 35.60 50.81 -9.32
C HIS A 145 36.95 51.41 -9.73
N ALA A 146 37.94 51.37 -8.85
CA ALA A 146 39.30 51.87 -9.21
C ALA A 146 39.94 50.99 -10.29
N PHE A 147 39.78 49.68 -10.20
CA PHE A 147 40.44 48.74 -11.12
C PHE A 147 39.57 48.31 -12.30
N ASN A 148 38.22 48.45 -12.24
CA ASN A 148 37.32 48.05 -13.32
C ASN A 148 36.50 49.22 -13.84
N ARG A 149 36.54 49.44 -15.19
CA ARG A 149 35.89 50.59 -15.81
C ARG A 149 34.36 50.46 -15.96
N ASP A 150 33.93 49.21 -16.25
CA ASP A 150 32.56 48.95 -16.72
C ASP A 150 31.79 48.00 -15.79
N ILE A 151 32.05 48.05 -14.46
CA ILE A 151 31.39 47.16 -13.49
C ILE A 151 29.95 47.56 -13.22
N GLY A 152 29.47 48.72 -13.68
CA GLY A 152 28.14 49.23 -13.40
C GLY A 152 27.97 49.58 -11.92
N MET A 153 26.87 49.12 -11.31
CA MET A 153 26.67 49.20 -9.87
C MET A 153 27.30 47.99 -9.19
N PHE A 154 28.05 48.26 -8.12
CA PHE A 154 28.67 47.20 -7.30
C PHE A 154 28.00 47.11 -5.95
N ILE A 155 27.80 45.89 -5.44
CA ILE A 155 27.27 45.56 -4.11
C ILE A 155 28.40 45.00 -3.26
N SER A 156 28.69 45.67 -2.13
CA SER A 156 29.79 45.29 -1.24
C SER A 156 29.48 44.02 -0.43
N ARG A 157 30.53 43.42 0.11
CA ARG A 157 30.38 42.46 1.22
C ARG A 157 29.84 43.18 2.46
N PRO A 158 29.13 42.46 3.38
CA PRO A 158 28.74 43.02 4.66
C PRO A 158 29.95 43.53 5.45
N PHE A 159 29.81 44.70 6.02
CA PHE A 159 30.86 45.31 6.85
C PHE A 159 30.24 46.05 8.05
N LYS A 160 31.05 46.29 9.09
CA LYS A 160 30.70 47.18 10.19
C LYS A 160 31.31 48.56 9.96
N THR A 161 30.64 49.59 10.48
CA THR A 161 31.07 50.98 10.35
C THR A 161 32.33 51.22 11.20
N ARG A 162 33.29 51.98 10.68
CA ARG A 162 34.47 52.45 11.38
C ARG A 162 34.17 53.79 12.07
N CYS A 163 33.36 53.82 13.13
CA CYS A 163 33.09 55.02 13.88
C CYS A 163 33.05 54.69 15.39
N ASP A 164 33.46 55.61 16.21
CA ASP A 164 33.23 55.58 17.65
C ASP A 164 31.82 56.13 17.95
N CYS A 165 30.81 55.39 17.50
CA CYS A 165 29.41 55.78 17.62
C CYS A 165 28.54 54.56 17.96
N GLU A 166 27.32 54.76 18.47
CA GLU A 166 26.40 53.70 18.83
C GLU A 166 26.07 52.72 17.66
N GLU A 167 26.30 53.19 16.39
CA GLU A 167 26.07 52.42 15.18
C GLU A 167 27.30 51.60 14.72
N ALA A 168 28.42 51.62 15.45
CA ALA A 168 29.67 50.92 15.07
C ALA A 168 29.47 49.42 14.85
N ASP A 169 28.55 48.81 15.61
CA ASP A 169 28.28 47.36 15.56
C ASP A 169 27.21 46.93 14.54
N GLN A 170 26.57 47.91 13.87
CA GLN A 170 25.56 47.59 12.87
C GLN A 170 26.17 47.09 11.56
N TRP A 171 25.65 45.96 11.11
CA TRP A 171 26.04 45.44 9.81
C TRP A 171 25.40 46.25 8.67
N ARG A 172 26.21 46.53 7.65
CA ARG A 172 25.80 47.31 6.47
C ARG A 172 26.33 46.64 5.20
N ILE A 173 25.65 46.87 4.07
CA ILE A 173 26.16 46.69 2.72
C ILE A 173 26.18 48.05 2.00
N SER A 174 27.03 48.20 1.02
CA SER A 174 27.06 49.41 0.19
C SER A 174 26.77 49.09 -1.26
N PHE A 175 26.01 49.97 -1.85
CA PHE A 175 25.82 50.12 -3.29
C PHE A 175 26.76 51.22 -3.77
N SER A 176 27.48 51.00 -4.87
CA SER A 176 28.44 52.02 -5.32
C SER A 176 28.50 52.11 -6.84
N ARG A 177 28.81 53.31 -7.34
CA ARG A 177 29.06 53.55 -8.74
C ARG A 177 30.31 54.37 -8.95
N ARG A 178 31.00 54.09 -10.06
CA ARG A 178 32.17 54.83 -10.51
C ARG A 178 31.76 56.24 -10.96
N ILE A 179 32.55 57.24 -10.54
CA ILE A 179 32.50 58.60 -11.08
C ILE A 179 33.62 58.73 -12.08
N SER A 180 33.26 59.05 -13.35
CA SER A 180 34.24 59.18 -14.42
C SER A 180 34.08 60.54 -15.06
N SER A 181 35.22 61.10 -15.58
CA SER A 181 35.19 62.29 -16.43
C SER A 181 34.50 61.97 -17.79
N GLN A 182 34.26 63.02 -18.60
CA GLN A 182 33.79 62.84 -19.99
C GLN A 182 34.75 62.01 -20.88
N THR A 183 36.05 61.97 -20.51
CA THR A 183 37.04 61.18 -21.17
C THR A 183 37.18 59.76 -20.58
N GLY A 184 36.41 59.41 -19.53
CA GLY A 184 36.40 58.09 -18.89
C GLY A 184 37.49 57.93 -17.81
N GLU A 185 38.18 59.02 -17.42
CA GLU A 185 39.16 59.00 -16.31
C GLU A 185 38.43 58.82 -14.96
N PHE A 186 39.07 58.04 -14.06
CA PHE A 186 38.55 57.79 -12.70
C PHE A 186 38.63 59.06 -11.82
N LEU A 187 37.46 59.56 -11.42
CA LEU A 187 37.36 60.72 -10.57
C LEU A 187 37.02 60.36 -9.10
N GLY A 188 36.44 59.18 -8.89
CA GLY A 188 36.05 58.77 -7.53
C GLY A 188 34.89 57.76 -7.54
N VAL A 189 34.24 57.60 -6.41
CA VAL A 189 33.14 56.65 -6.20
C VAL A 189 31.99 57.30 -5.45
N ALA A 190 30.78 57.14 -5.93
CA ALA A 190 29.57 57.45 -5.18
C ALA A 190 29.11 56.15 -4.47
N VAL A 191 28.87 56.26 -3.16
CA VAL A 191 28.55 55.13 -2.29
C VAL A 191 27.31 55.41 -1.50
N ALA A 192 26.37 54.47 -1.43
CA ALA A 192 25.23 54.53 -0.53
C ALA A 192 25.17 53.27 0.30
N SER A 193 25.09 53.38 1.62
CA SER A 193 25.02 52.24 2.51
C SER A 193 23.60 51.93 2.93
N LEU A 194 23.28 50.61 3.06
CA LEU A 194 22.04 50.06 3.57
C LEU A 194 22.32 49.32 4.88
N LYS A 195 21.59 49.62 5.95
CA LYS A 195 21.63 48.88 7.23
C LYS A 195 20.94 47.53 7.01
N LEU A 196 21.57 46.43 7.48
CA LEU A 196 21.00 45.09 7.29
C LEU A 196 19.73 44.84 8.13
N ASP A 197 19.43 45.73 9.11
CA ASP A 197 18.13 45.76 9.80
C ASP A 197 16.92 45.87 8.81
N TYR A 198 17.14 46.34 7.59
CA TYR A 198 16.17 46.31 6.50
C TYR A 198 15.69 44.88 6.26
N PHE A 199 16.57 43.91 6.21
CA PHE A 199 16.17 42.51 5.97
C PHE A 199 15.45 41.95 7.20
N ASP A 200 15.82 42.33 8.40
CA ASP A 200 15.11 41.93 9.62
C ASP A 200 13.66 42.43 9.61
N ASP A 201 13.46 43.69 9.19
CA ASP A 201 12.11 44.30 9.08
C ASP A 201 11.28 43.67 7.95
N LEU A 202 11.92 43.40 6.81
CA LEU A 202 11.28 42.69 5.68
C LEU A 202 10.84 41.30 6.13
N PHE A 203 11.71 40.57 6.80
CA PHE A 203 11.43 39.20 7.24
C PHE A 203 10.40 39.13 8.38
N LYS A 204 10.23 40.19 9.22
CA LYS A 204 9.21 40.22 10.29
C LYS A 204 7.79 40.06 9.74
N SER A 205 7.54 40.55 8.53
CA SER A 205 6.22 40.47 7.88
C SER A 205 5.91 39.09 7.30
N LEU A 206 6.91 38.19 7.22
CA LEU A 206 6.81 36.89 6.59
C LEU A 206 6.70 35.80 7.64
N ASP A 207 5.61 35.06 7.63
CA ASP A 207 5.40 33.86 8.44
C ASP A 207 5.99 32.63 7.72
N ILE A 208 7.15 32.16 8.20
CA ILE A 208 7.86 31.01 7.65
C ILE A 208 7.82 29.78 8.57
N GLY A 209 7.18 29.91 9.77
CA GLY A 209 7.19 28.87 10.80
C GLY A 209 8.42 28.92 11.70
N THR A 210 8.46 28.03 12.71
CA THR A 210 9.39 28.13 13.85
C THR A 210 10.81 27.67 13.55
N ASP A 211 11.00 26.58 12.76
CA ASP A 211 12.30 25.96 12.49
C ASP A 211 12.78 26.17 11.05
N SER A 212 12.11 27.05 10.33
CA SER A 212 12.41 27.44 8.96
C SER A 212 13.36 28.64 8.95
N THR A 213 14.14 28.82 7.87
CA THR A 213 15.08 29.94 7.77
C THR A 213 14.94 30.66 6.45
N LEU A 214 15.08 32.00 6.51
CA LEU A 214 15.30 32.86 5.36
C LEU A 214 16.76 33.30 5.32
N ASN A 215 17.38 33.23 4.17
CA ASN A 215 18.79 33.63 4.00
C ASN A 215 18.94 34.43 2.72
N ILE A 216 19.79 35.42 2.74
CA ILE A 216 20.24 36.12 1.55
C ILE A 216 21.76 35.99 1.50
N ILE A 217 22.27 35.49 0.40
CA ILE A 217 23.69 35.32 0.13
C ILE A 217 24.09 36.05 -1.14
N ASN A 218 25.36 36.41 -1.23
CA ASN A 218 25.94 36.93 -2.48
C ASN A 218 26.49 35.78 -3.36
N SER A 219 27.04 36.13 -4.53
CA SER A 219 27.67 35.19 -5.48
C SER A 219 28.86 34.42 -4.90
N ASP A 220 29.50 34.91 -3.85
CA ASP A 220 30.63 34.25 -3.16
C ASP A 220 30.14 33.33 -2.02
N GLY A 221 28.82 33.23 -1.83
CA GLY A 221 28.22 32.50 -0.71
C GLY A 221 28.37 33.20 0.65
N VAL A 222 28.65 34.50 0.66
CA VAL A 222 28.70 35.28 1.91
C VAL A 222 27.30 35.60 2.36
N LEU A 223 26.99 35.33 3.61
CA LEU A 223 25.67 35.58 4.21
C LEU A 223 25.49 37.08 4.51
N LEU A 224 24.44 37.66 3.90
CA LEU A 224 24.03 39.04 4.14
C LEU A 224 22.99 39.15 5.24
N ALA A 225 21.99 38.26 5.19
CA ALA A 225 20.91 38.26 6.17
C ALA A 225 20.42 36.84 6.43
N GLN A 226 19.97 36.57 7.64
CA GLN A 226 19.42 35.29 8.08
C GLN A 226 18.35 35.52 9.13
N LYS A 227 17.22 34.82 9.02
CA LYS A 227 16.19 34.78 10.06
C LYS A 227 15.56 33.38 10.16
N PRO A 228 15.40 32.87 11.40
CA PRO A 228 16.05 33.30 12.61
C PRO A 228 17.57 33.16 12.50
N TYR A 229 18.29 33.91 13.31
CA TYR A 229 19.74 33.74 13.42
C TYR A 229 20.08 32.39 14.07
N LEU A 230 20.65 31.47 13.29
CA LEU A 230 21.08 30.16 13.80
C LEU A 230 22.36 30.29 14.67
N GLN A 231 23.20 31.29 14.37
CA GLN A 231 24.40 31.66 15.12
C GLN A 231 24.50 33.19 15.17
N SER A 232 24.81 33.73 16.33
CA SER A 232 24.86 35.16 16.57
C SER A 232 25.85 35.95 15.70
N ASP A 233 26.79 35.27 15.06
CA ASP A 233 27.86 35.89 14.26
C ASP A 233 28.00 35.22 12.88
N SER A 234 26.87 34.94 12.22
CA SER A 234 26.87 34.32 10.90
C SER A 234 26.91 35.29 9.72
N VAL A 235 26.44 36.53 9.93
CA VAL A 235 26.47 37.58 8.90
C VAL A 235 27.90 37.96 8.56
N GLY A 236 28.19 38.10 7.29
CA GLY A 236 29.53 38.40 6.76
C GLY A 236 30.43 37.19 6.58
N LYS A 237 30.06 36.01 7.12
CA LYS A 237 30.83 34.77 6.90
C LYS A 237 30.46 34.12 5.54
N SER A 238 31.47 33.50 4.93
CA SER A 238 31.26 32.77 3.68
C SER A 238 30.85 31.31 3.97
N PHE A 239 29.77 30.87 3.34
CA PHE A 239 29.27 29.53 3.33
C PHE A 239 29.40 28.89 1.91
N GLY A 240 30.13 29.54 1.00
CA GLY A 240 30.29 29.13 -0.39
C GLY A 240 30.89 27.74 -0.60
N ASN A 241 31.55 27.17 0.42
CA ASN A 241 32.06 25.81 0.42
C ASN A 241 31.08 24.75 0.94
N ARG A 242 29.90 25.14 1.45
CA ARG A 242 28.90 24.21 1.95
C ARG A 242 28.14 23.56 0.80
N PRO A 243 27.86 22.25 0.88
CA PRO A 243 27.23 21.50 -0.24
C PRO A 243 25.94 22.12 -0.77
N ASN A 244 25.05 22.58 0.12
CA ASN A 244 23.78 23.20 -0.26
C ASN A 244 24.00 24.54 -0.98
N VAL A 245 24.94 25.36 -0.50
CA VAL A 245 25.28 26.66 -1.11
C VAL A 245 25.97 26.45 -2.45
N VAL A 246 26.96 25.54 -2.51
CA VAL A 246 27.62 25.15 -3.79
C VAL A 246 26.60 24.74 -4.86
N ARG A 247 25.60 23.92 -4.48
CA ARG A 247 24.55 23.51 -5.38
C ARG A 247 23.74 24.68 -5.91
N ILE A 248 23.40 25.63 -5.05
CA ILE A 248 22.60 26.82 -5.41
C ILE A 248 23.41 27.77 -6.31
N LEU A 249 24.67 28.05 -5.96
CA LEU A 249 25.53 28.98 -6.71
C LEU A 249 25.91 28.45 -8.10
N ASN A 250 26.01 27.13 -8.27
CA ASN A 250 26.32 26.49 -9.55
C ASN A 250 25.10 26.26 -10.45
N ASP A 251 23.89 26.53 -9.95
CA ASP A 251 22.69 26.37 -10.76
C ASP A 251 22.58 27.49 -11.81
N ARG A 252 22.45 27.08 -13.09
CA ARG A 252 22.33 28.01 -14.24
C ARG A 252 20.95 28.66 -14.33
N ASP A 253 19.91 27.96 -13.91
CA ASP A 253 18.54 28.45 -13.98
C ASP A 253 18.26 29.52 -12.93
N GLY A 254 19.13 29.65 -11.95
CA GLY A 254 19.07 30.69 -10.90
C GLY A 254 17.90 30.53 -9.92
N SER A 255 17.08 29.50 -10.07
CA SER A 255 15.97 29.21 -9.17
C SER A 255 15.67 27.72 -9.13
N GLY A 256 15.27 27.20 -7.96
CA GLY A 256 14.97 25.80 -7.82
C GLY A 256 14.57 25.40 -6.40
N SER A 257 14.27 24.12 -6.23
CA SER A 257 13.92 23.56 -4.92
C SER A 257 14.51 22.17 -4.74
N PHE A 258 14.98 21.86 -3.53
CA PHE A 258 15.49 20.55 -3.14
C PHE A 258 15.42 20.35 -1.64
N THR A 259 15.34 19.09 -1.22
CA THR A 259 15.41 18.75 0.23
C THR A 259 16.82 18.33 0.59
N SER A 260 17.37 18.90 1.66
CA SER A 260 18.68 18.55 2.18
C SER A 260 18.78 18.79 3.68
N THR A 261 19.82 18.22 4.29
CA THR A 261 20.19 18.52 5.68
C THR A 261 21.06 19.76 5.73
N SER A 262 20.73 20.68 6.65
CA SER A 262 21.50 21.90 6.90
C SER A 262 22.84 21.55 7.54
N SER A 263 23.92 22.11 7.00
CA SER A 263 25.25 21.95 7.59
C SER A 263 25.53 22.89 8.78
N MET A 264 24.54 23.67 9.21
CA MET A 264 24.66 24.60 10.35
C MET A 264 24.08 24.04 11.64
N ASP A 265 22.97 23.26 11.53
CA ASP A 265 22.19 22.77 12.66
C ASP A 265 21.66 21.34 12.48
N ASP A 266 22.11 20.63 11.46
CA ASP A 266 21.76 19.26 11.12
C ASP A 266 20.22 19.00 10.91
N GLN A 267 19.45 20.08 10.74
CA GLN A 267 18.01 19.98 10.48
C GLN A 267 17.75 19.72 9.00
N ARG A 268 16.79 18.85 8.73
CA ARG A 268 16.35 18.57 7.34
C ARG A 268 15.35 19.63 6.91
N ARG A 269 15.64 20.31 5.79
CA ARG A 269 14.79 21.38 5.24
C ARG A 269 14.54 21.21 3.76
N LEU A 270 13.40 21.76 3.32
CA LEU A 270 13.10 22.00 1.92
C LEU A 270 13.65 23.38 1.54
N TYR A 271 14.75 23.39 0.78
CA TYR A 271 15.37 24.60 0.26
C TYR A 271 14.70 25.03 -1.02
N THR A 272 14.27 26.28 -1.08
CA THR A 272 13.81 26.95 -2.30
C THR A 272 14.59 28.23 -2.46
N TYR A 273 15.15 28.49 -3.62
CA TYR A 273 16.01 29.64 -3.87
C TYR A 273 15.64 30.33 -5.18
N SER A 274 15.94 31.62 -5.23
CA SER A 274 15.77 32.47 -6.39
C SER A 274 16.90 33.51 -6.43
N ARG A 275 17.50 33.70 -7.60
CA ARG A 275 18.46 34.78 -7.85
C ARG A 275 17.68 36.09 -8.02
N VAL A 276 18.11 37.15 -7.37
CA VAL A 276 17.45 38.46 -7.38
C VAL A 276 17.72 39.17 -8.71
N GLY A 277 16.81 39.02 -9.67
CA GLY A 277 17.01 39.59 -10.98
C GLY A 277 18.37 39.33 -11.60
N ASN A 278 19.10 40.37 -12.02
CA ASN A 278 20.47 40.30 -12.51
C ASN A 278 21.53 40.61 -11.41
N LEU A 279 21.11 40.74 -10.18
CA LEU A 279 22.01 41.08 -9.07
C LEU A 279 22.81 39.87 -8.60
N PRO A 280 24.01 40.08 -8.02
CA PRO A 280 24.83 39.02 -7.44
C PRO A 280 24.28 38.58 -6.08
N LEU A 281 22.97 38.44 -5.95
CA LEU A 281 22.26 38.08 -4.72
C LEU A 281 21.32 36.89 -4.97
N THR A 282 21.25 36.01 -3.98
CA THR A 282 20.32 34.88 -4.02
C THR A 282 19.53 34.84 -2.71
N VAL A 283 18.21 34.82 -2.83
CA VAL A 283 17.28 34.58 -1.73
C VAL A 283 17.13 33.07 -1.57
N MET A 284 17.13 32.59 -0.35
CA MET A 284 16.99 31.18 -0.01
C MET A 284 15.99 31.01 1.14
N VAL A 285 14.89 30.35 0.87
CA VAL A 285 13.85 29.97 1.84
C VAL A 285 14.04 28.51 2.16
N ALA A 286 14.31 28.16 3.40
CA ALA A 286 14.50 26.79 3.84
C ALA A 286 13.43 26.42 4.88
N LEU A 287 12.36 25.75 4.42
CA LEU A 287 11.26 25.33 5.28
C LEU A 287 11.62 24.04 6.03
N SER A 288 11.31 23.98 7.32
CA SER A 288 11.54 22.81 8.15
C SER A 288 10.74 21.59 7.63
N SER A 289 11.39 20.44 7.50
CA SER A 289 10.71 19.19 7.15
C SER A 289 9.67 18.77 8.19
N GLU A 290 9.86 19.14 9.46
CA GLU A 290 8.88 18.86 10.51
C GLU A 290 7.61 19.70 10.29
N GLU A 291 7.76 20.94 9.90
CA GLU A 291 6.62 21.83 9.61
C GLU A 291 5.89 21.39 8.33
N VAL A 292 6.63 21.08 7.27
CA VAL A 292 6.06 20.65 5.98
C VAL A 292 5.35 19.31 6.10
N PHE A 293 5.96 18.34 6.78
CA PHE A 293 5.49 16.95 6.81
C PHE A 293 4.95 16.50 8.17
N GLY A 294 5.04 17.33 9.23
CA GLY A 294 4.63 16.94 10.58
C GLY A 294 3.16 16.57 10.69
N THR A 295 2.29 17.36 10.07
CA THR A 295 0.85 17.08 10.02
C THR A 295 0.57 15.80 9.22
N TRP A 296 1.19 15.65 8.06
CA TRP A 296 1.10 14.45 7.26
C TRP A 296 1.56 13.21 8.04
N ARG A 297 2.71 13.29 8.73
CA ARG A 297 3.27 12.17 9.50
C ARG A 297 2.32 11.70 10.61
N ARG A 298 1.72 12.64 11.36
CA ARG A 298 0.72 12.31 12.40
C ARG A 298 -0.50 11.63 11.79
N THR A 299 -1.04 12.18 10.73
CA THR A 299 -2.19 11.61 10.00
C THR A 299 -1.84 10.24 9.42
N ALA A 300 -0.67 10.08 8.83
CA ALA A 300 -0.19 8.81 8.27
C ALA A 300 -0.08 7.71 9.34
N ILE A 301 0.45 8.03 10.52
CA ILE A 301 0.54 7.09 11.65
C ILE A 301 -0.87 6.67 12.10
N LEU A 302 -1.79 7.61 12.27
CA LEU A 302 -3.16 7.32 12.69
C LEU A 302 -3.92 6.48 11.68
N ILE A 303 -3.88 6.84 10.40
CA ILE A 303 -4.55 6.10 9.33
C ILE A 303 -3.95 4.70 9.16
N SER A 304 -2.61 4.59 9.16
CA SER A 304 -1.94 3.29 9.07
C SER A 304 -2.24 2.40 10.26
N GLY A 305 -2.27 2.97 11.48
CA GLY A 305 -2.63 2.24 12.69
C GLY A 305 -4.08 1.74 12.65
N ALA A 306 -5.03 2.61 12.31
CA ALA A 306 -6.44 2.24 12.17
C ALA A 306 -6.65 1.16 11.10
N THR A 307 -5.99 1.31 9.93
CA THR A 307 -6.02 0.32 8.85
C THR A 307 -5.45 -1.02 9.32
N GLY A 308 -4.34 -1.01 10.05
CA GLY A 308 -3.74 -2.22 10.62
C GLY A 308 -4.70 -2.95 11.57
N VAL A 309 -5.37 -2.24 12.47
CA VAL A 309 -6.38 -2.82 13.37
C VAL A 309 -7.55 -3.42 12.59
N LEU A 310 -8.06 -2.72 11.57
CA LEU A 310 -9.14 -3.23 10.74
C LEU A 310 -8.73 -4.48 9.95
N CYS A 311 -7.52 -4.50 9.38
CA CYS A 311 -6.98 -5.67 8.68
C CYS A 311 -6.84 -6.88 9.60
N LEU A 312 -6.29 -6.68 10.79
CA LEU A 312 -6.16 -7.74 11.80
C LEU A 312 -7.53 -8.25 12.25
N GLY A 313 -8.48 -7.36 12.48
CA GLY A 313 -9.86 -7.71 12.83
C GLY A 313 -10.55 -8.55 11.74
N LEU A 314 -10.41 -8.15 10.47
CA LEU A 314 -10.94 -8.89 9.32
C LEU A 314 -10.32 -10.29 9.20
N LEU A 315 -9.01 -10.40 9.33
CA LEU A 315 -8.30 -11.69 9.27
C LEU A 315 -8.71 -12.58 10.45
N TRP A 316 -8.84 -12.03 11.65
CA TRP A 316 -9.28 -12.75 12.83
C TRP A 316 -10.72 -13.27 12.68
N LEU A 317 -11.64 -12.41 12.19
CA LEU A 317 -13.03 -12.80 11.92
C LEU A 317 -13.09 -13.91 10.86
N THR A 318 -12.31 -13.77 9.79
CA THR A 318 -12.20 -14.80 8.73
C THR A 318 -11.71 -16.13 9.29
N TRP A 319 -10.72 -16.09 10.17
CA TRP A 319 -10.21 -17.28 10.84
C TRP A 319 -11.27 -17.96 11.72
N LEU A 320 -12.04 -17.17 12.49
CA LEU A 320 -13.14 -17.69 13.31
C LEU A 320 -14.21 -18.36 12.44
N LEU A 321 -14.64 -17.71 11.36
CA LEU A 321 -15.66 -18.25 10.45
C LEU A 321 -15.16 -19.52 9.75
N ALA A 322 -13.92 -19.53 9.29
CA ALA A 322 -13.33 -20.71 8.67
C ALA A 322 -13.18 -21.90 9.66
N ARG A 323 -12.91 -21.61 10.94
CA ARG A 323 -12.87 -22.61 12.01
C ARG A 323 -14.27 -23.18 12.26
N GLU A 324 -15.28 -22.33 12.36
CA GLU A 324 -16.67 -22.75 12.61
C GLU A 324 -17.19 -23.63 11.47
N LEU A 325 -16.99 -23.24 10.21
CA LEU A 325 -17.35 -24.05 9.04
C LEU A 325 -16.70 -25.42 9.06
N ARG A 326 -15.44 -25.50 9.44
CA ARG A 326 -14.73 -26.79 9.56
C ARG A 326 -15.31 -27.69 10.63
N LEU A 327 -15.69 -27.12 11.78
CA LEU A 327 -16.32 -27.88 12.87
C LEU A 327 -17.68 -28.42 12.46
N ARG A 328 -18.52 -27.61 11.81
CA ARG A 328 -19.86 -28.03 11.31
C ARG A 328 -19.74 -29.16 10.30
N HIS A 329 -18.86 -29.05 9.30
CA HIS A 329 -18.66 -30.12 8.34
C HIS A 329 -18.10 -31.42 8.93
N ARG A 330 -17.34 -31.35 10.01
CA ARG A 330 -16.90 -32.55 10.75
C ARG A 330 -18.07 -33.22 11.46
N ALA A 331 -18.87 -32.44 12.20
CA ALA A 331 -20.03 -32.95 12.90
C ALA A 331 -21.07 -33.59 11.94
N GLU A 332 -21.35 -32.95 10.80
CA GLU A 332 -22.21 -33.52 9.75
C GLU A 332 -21.70 -34.86 9.23
N ARG A 333 -20.38 -35.00 9.02
CA ARG A 333 -19.77 -36.26 8.56
C ARG A 333 -19.85 -37.34 9.62
N GLU A 334 -19.62 -37.00 10.90
CA GLU A 334 -19.74 -37.94 12.01
C GLU A 334 -21.18 -38.44 12.16
N LEU A 335 -22.16 -37.55 12.09
CA LEU A 335 -23.58 -37.93 12.10
C LEU A 335 -23.94 -38.84 10.91
N ALA A 336 -23.45 -38.54 9.71
CA ALA A 336 -23.66 -39.37 8.52
C ALA A 336 -22.96 -40.75 8.63
N GLN A 337 -21.88 -40.87 9.43
CA GLN A 337 -21.20 -42.14 9.69
C GLN A 337 -21.92 -43.03 10.72
N LEU A 338 -22.66 -42.44 11.65
CA LEU A 338 -23.43 -43.13 12.67
C LEU A 338 -24.65 -43.85 12.11
N ALA A 339 -25.19 -43.41 10.94
CA ALA A 339 -26.29 -44.08 10.27
C ALA A 339 -25.79 -45.37 9.61
N ALA A 340 -25.98 -46.52 10.29
CA ALA A 340 -25.55 -47.87 9.84
C ALA A 340 -26.68 -48.65 9.15
N THR A 341 -27.93 -48.23 9.30
CA THR A 341 -29.11 -48.93 8.83
C THR A 341 -29.78 -48.20 7.67
N ASP A 342 -30.55 -48.93 6.88
CA ASP A 342 -31.45 -48.39 5.86
C ASP A 342 -32.78 -47.95 6.53
N ASP A 343 -33.17 -46.68 6.34
CA ASP A 343 -34.37 -46.09 7.03
C ASP A 343 -35.68 -46.79 6.66
N LEU A 344 -35.80 -47.41 5.48
CA LEU A 344 -37.00 -48.06 5.04
C LEU A 344 -37.15 -49.44 5.61
N THR A 345 -36.06 -50.23 5.56
CA THR A 345 -36.11 -51.67 5.82
C THR A 345 -35.52 -52.06 7.17
N GLY A 346 -34.79 -51.20 7.82
CA GLY A 346 -34.16 -51.42 9.13
C GLY A 346 -32.94 -52.41 9.08
N VAL A 347 -32.62 -52.97 7.93
CA VAL A 347 -31.39 -53.75 7.75
C VAL A 347 -30.15 -52.86 7.55
N ALA A 348 -28.97 -53.41 7.48
CA ALA A 348 -27.78 -52.61 7.21
C ALA A 348 -27.89 -51.91 5.84
N ASN A 349 -27.35 -50.69 5.77
CA ASN A 349 -27.24 -49.96 4.51
C ASN A 349 -25.97 -50.39 3.71
N ARG A 350 -25.87 -49.98 2.47
CA ARG A 350 -24.76 -50.30 1.57
C ARG A 350 -23.38 -49.96 2.22
N ARG A 351 -23.30 -48.88 2.98
CA ARG A 351 -22.04 -48.48 3.63
C ARG A 351 -21.61 -49.52 4.68
N MET A 352 -22.55 -49.97 5.50
CA MET A 352 -22.28 -50.98 6.51
C MET A 352 -21.93 -52.32 5.86
N LEU A 353 -22.62 -52.67 4.73
CA LEU A 353 -22.27 -53.81 3.93
C LEU A 353 -20.80 -53.79 3.47
N ASP A 354 -20.36 -52.66 2.86
CA ASP A 354 -19.01 -52.51 2.34
C ASP A 354 -17.95 -52.61 3.46
N GLN A 355 -18.25 -52.06 4.64
CA GLN A 355 -17.36 -52.13 5.80
C GLN A 355 -17.28 -53.59 6.34
N THR A 356 -18.41 -54.23 6.54
CA THR A 356 -18.46 -55.60 7.06
C THR A 356 -17.83 -56.58 6.09
N LEU A 357 -18.10 -56.41 4.79
CA LEU A 357 -17.55 -57.29 3.78
C LEU A 357 -16.00 -57.22 3.72
N ARG A 358 -15.44 -56.04 3.81
CA ARG A 358 -13.98 -55.90 3.93
C ARG A 358 -13.43 -56.55 5.16
N HIS A 359 -14.10 -56.41 6.29
CA HIS A 359 -13.68 -56.99 7.55
C HIS A 359 -13.69 -58.54 7.46
N GLU A 360 -14.80 -59.15 6.98
CA GLU A 360 -14.97 -60.59 6.84
C GLU A 360 -14.07 -61.16 5.73
N TRP A 361 -13.78 -60.40 4.68
CA TRP A 361 -12.79 -60.77 3.68
C TRP A 361 -11.39 -61.00 4.28
N PHE A 362 -10.88 -60.02 5.02
CA PHE A 362 -9.58 -60.15 5.69
C PHE A 362 -9.57 -61.23 6.78
N ARG A 363 -10.73 -61.47 7.41
CA ARG A 363 -10.88 -62.55 8.37
C ARG A 363 -10.82 -63.90 7.68
N ALA A 364 -11.57 -64.07 6.59
CA ALA A 364 -11.59 -65.32 5.78
C ALA A 364 -10.19 -65.66 5.25
N GLN A 365 -9.48 -64.66 4.69
CA GLN A 365 -8.08 -64.86 4.24
C GLN A 365 -7.14 -65.35 5.33
N ARG A 366 -7.29 -64.85 6.56
CA ARG A 366 -6.46 -65.26 7.70
C ARG A 366 -6.82 -66.62 8.27
N SER A 367 -8.12 -66.93 8.30
CA SER A 367 -8.61 -68.18 8.88
C SER A 367 -8.62 -69.36 7.88
N GLY A 368 -8.57 -69.05 6.58
CA GLY A 368 -8.79 -70.04 5.50
C GLY A 368 -10.21 -70.52 5.39
N GLN A 369 -11.15 -69.94 6.15
CA GLN A 369 -12.58 -70.31 6.11
C GLN A 369 -13.29 -69.69 4.89
N PRO A 370 -14.29 -70.35 4.33
CA PRO A 370 -15.01 -69.84 3.18
C PRO A 370 -15.80 -68.55 3.53
N LEU A 371 -15.97 -67.67 2.54
CA LEU A 371 -16.82 -66.47 2.64
C LEU A 371 -17.77 -66.47 1.41
N SER A 372 -19.08 -66.49 1.69
CA SER A 372 -20.11 -66.39 0.65
C SER A 372 -20.80 -65.02 0.65
N VAL A 373 -21.07 -64.52 -0.51
CA VAL A 373 -21.86 -63.31 -0.74
C VAL A 373 -23.05 -63.66 -1.62
N MET A 374 -24.24 -63.21 -1.22
CA MET A 374 -25.44 -63.29 -2.03
C MET A 374 -25.88 -61.90 -2.50
N MET A 375 -26.27 -61.80 -3.75
CA MET A 375 -27.04 -60.66 -4.31
C MET A 375 -28.46 -61.12 -4.56
N ILE A 376 -29.43 -60.38 -4.02
CA ILE A 376 -30.87 -60.73 -4.06
C ILE A 376 -31.61 -59.57 -4.66
N ASP A 377 -32.49 -59.85 -5.62
CA ASP A 377 -33.30 -58.82 -6.26
C ASP A 377 -34.77 -59.30 -6.34
N ALA A 378 -35.68 -58.35 -6.03
CA ALA A 378 -37.13 -58.60 -6.08
C ALA A 378 -37.62 -58.64 -7.55
N ASP A 379 -38.05 -59.80 -7.99
CA ASP A 379 -38.48 -60.00 -9.36
C ASP A 379 -39.70 -59.13 -9.74
N HIS A 380 -39.57 -58.41 -10.86
CA HIS A 380 -40.63 -57.54 -11.39
C HIS A 380 -41.07 -56.40 -10.45
N PHE A 381 -40.24 -55.98 -9.51
CA PHE A 381 -40.57 -54.98 -8.49
C PHE A 381 -41.03 -53.65 -9.12
N LYS A 382 -40.40 -53.20 -10.21
CA LYS A 382 -40.84 -52.00 -10.90
C LYS A 382 -42.29 -52.14 -11.44
N ALA A 383 -42.62 -53.24 -12.07
CA ALA A 383 -44.00 -53.51 -12.58
C ALA A 383 -45.00 -53.61 -11.42
N PHE A 384 -44.57 -54.11 -10.26
CA PHE A 384 -45.39 -54.10 -9.05
C PHE A 384 -45.67 -52.68 -8.58
N ASN A 385 -44.64 -51.80 -8.49
CA ASN A 385 -44.79 -50.41 -8.11
C ASN A 385 -45.67 -49.63 -9.07
N ASP A 386 -45.53 -49.88 -10.39
CA ASP A 386 -46.34 -49.23 -11.43
C ASP A 386 -47.81 -49.58 -11.30
N ARG A 387 -48.13 -50.81 -10.82
CA ARG A 387 -49.49 -51.30 -10.65
C ARG A 387 -50.11 -50.94 -9.29
N HIS A 388 -49.34 -51.03 -8.19
CA HIS A 388 -49.86 -50.94 -6.82
C HIS A 388 -49.44 -49.68 -6.05
N GLY A 389 -48.56 -48.84 -6.68
CA GLY A 389 -48.01 -47.63 -6.12
C GLY A 389 -46.79 -47.87 -5.23
N HIS A 390 -45.99 -46.81 -5.05
CA HIS A 390 -44.72 -46.86 -4.29
C HIS A 390 -44.89 -47.25 -2.81
N GLN A 391 -46.01 -46.88 -2.17
CA GLN A 391 -46.22 -47.24 -0.76
C GLN A 391 -46.40 -48.77 -0.57
N ALA A 392 -47.07 -49.44 -1.52
CA ALA A 392 -47.17 -50.91 -1.52
C ALA A 392 -45.80 -51.56 -1.77
N GLY A 393 -44.99 -51.00 -2.67
CA GLY A 393 -43.60 -51.43 -2.90
C GLY A 393 -42.73 -51.26 -1.67
N ASP A 394 -42.85 -50.17 -0.94
CA ASP A 394 -42.13 -49.93 0.32
C ASP A 394 -42.46 -50.99 1.37
N GLN A 395 -43.74 -51.42 1.44
CA GLN A 395 -44.17 -52.46 2.33
C GLN A 395 -43.60 -53.82 1.91
N VAL A 396 -43.54 -54.13 0.61
CA VAL A 396 -42.89 -55.34 0.05
C VAL A 396 -41.44 -55.37 0.46
N LEU A 397 -40.71 -54.26 0.31
CA LEU A 397 -39.28 -54.21 0.70
C LEU A 397 -39.08 -54.45 2.23
N ARG A 398 -39.95 -53.94 3.06
CA ARG A 398 -39.92 -54.19 4.52
C ARG A 398 -40.15 -55.68 4.82
N GLU A 399 -41.15 -56.32 4.20
CA GLU A 399 -41.40 -57.74 4.40
C GLU A 399 -40.29 -58.61 3.83
N LEU A 400 -39.73 -58.24 2.67
CA LEU A 400 -38.59 -58.93 2.10
C LEU A 400 -37.39 -58.89 3.03
N ALA A 401 -37.05 -57.69 3.59
CA ALA A 401 -36.00 -57.55 4.59
C ALA A 401 -36.19 -58.43 5.82
N LYS A 402 -37.44 -58.51 6.32
CA LYS A 402 -37.79 -59.41 7.46
C LYS A 402 -37.56 -60.86 7.09
N VAL A 403 -38.00 -61.33 5.95
CA VAL A 403 -37.84 -62.71 5.50
C VAL A 403 -36.36 -63.08 5.34
N ILE A 404 -35.59 -62.21 4.70
CA ILE A 404 -34.17 -62.43 4.53
C ILE A 404 -33.50 -62.53 5.90
N THR A 405 -33.74 -61.59 6.80
CA THR A 405 -33.21 -61.57 8.16
C THR A 405 -33.62 -62.78 8.98
N ALA A 406 -34.84 -63.26 8.85
CA ALA A 406 -35.31 -64.46 9.56
C ALA A 406 -34.58 -65.76 9.14
N ASN A 407 -34.06 -65.82 7.92
CA ASN A 407 -33.31 -66.94 7.38
C ASN A 407 -31.77 -66.82 7.57
N VAL A 408 -31.30 -65.62 7.89
CA VAL A 408 -29.87 -65.30 8.15
C VAL A 408 -29.68 -65.05 9.63
N ARG A 409 -29.37 -66.08 10.43
CA ARG A 409 -29.49 -66.09 11.88
C ARG A 409 -28.16 -66.00 12.63
N ARG A 410 -27.04 -66.17 11.96
CA ARG A 410 -25.73 -66.16 12.65
C ARG A 410 -25.29 -64.73 12.94
N PRO A 411 -24.73 -64.46 14.11
CA PRO A 411 -24.28 -63.09 14.45
C PRO A 411 -23.19 -62.55 13.54
N ALA A 412 -22.44 -63.40 12.85
CA ALA A 412 -21.39 -63.00 11.91
C ALA A 412 -21.90 -62.71 10.51
N ASP A 413 -23.20 -63.06 10.21
CA ASP A 413 -23.81 -62.83 8.93
C ASP A 413 -24.45 -61.42 8.90
N LEU A 414 -24.50 -60.83 7.74
CA LEU A 414 -25.11 -59.48 7.57
C LEU A 414 -26.09 -59.48 6.43
N VAL A 415 -27.27 -58.91 6.71
CA VAL A 415 -28.23 -58.57 5.69
C VAL A 415 -28.19 -57.06 5.48
N ALA A 416 -28.07 -56.64 4.23
CA ALA A 416 -28.04 -55.21 3.86
C ALA A 416 -28.92 -54.92 2.63
N ARG A 417 -29.48 -53.71 2.56
CA ARG A 417 -30.06 -53.20 1.35
C ARG A 417 -28.97 -52.57 0.50
N TYR A 418 -28.74 -53.13 -0.69
CA TYR A 418 -27.69 -52.67 -1.59
C TYR A 418 -28.12 -51.38 -2.35
N GLY A 419 -29.39 -51.31 -2.75
CA GLY A 419 -30.02 -50.15 -3.37
C GLY A 419 -31.32 -50.51 -4.06
N GLY A 420 -32.31 -49.61 -4.10
CA GLY A 420 -33.59 -49.88 -4.73
C GLY A 420 -34.30 -51.11 -4.16
N GLU A 421 -34.50 -52.12 -5.01
CA GLU A 421 -35.05 -53.47 -4.71
C GLU A 421 -34.00 -54.55 -4.46
N GLU A 422 -32.73 -54.15 -4.40
CA GLU A 422 -31.61 -55.10 -4.25
C GLU A 422 -31.14 -55.21 -2.79
N PHE A 423 -30.96 -56.46 -2.36
CA PHE A 423 -30.38 -56.79 -1.07
C PHE A 423 -29.09 -57.61 -1.27
N SER A 424 -28.20 -57.50 -0.30
CA SER A 424 -26.99 -58.32 -0.26
C SER A 424 -26.85 -58.96 1.09
N VAL A 425 -26.38 -60.20 1.10
CA VAL A 425 -26.12 -60.95 2.34
C VAL A 425 -24.68 -61.41 2.36
N ILE A 426 -24.02 -61.16 3.47
CA ILE A 426 -22.68 -61.70 3.77
C ILE A 426 -22.84 -62.92 4.70
N LEU A 427 -22.33 -64.05 4.29
CA LEU A 427 -22.32 -65.31 5.07
C LEU A 427 -20.87 -65.64 5.42
N ALA A 428 -20.46 -65.33 6.65
CA ALA A 428 -19.14 -65.67 7.13
C ALA A 428 -19.00 -67.18 7.39
N GLU A 429 -17.81 -67.71 7.17
CA GLU A 429 -17.49 -69.12 7.42
C GLU A 429 -18.54 -70.10 6.80
N THR A 430 -19.05 -69.77 5.64
CA THR A 430 -20.11 -70.54 4.92
C THR A 430 -19.65 -70.85 3.53
N ASP A 431 -19.65 -72.13 3.19
CA ASP A 431 -19.30 -72.64 1.87
C ASP A 431 -20.44 -72.47 0.84
N SER A 432 -20.16 -72.82 -0.39
CA SER A 432 -21.14 -72.69 -1.48
C SER A 432 -22.41 -73.51 -1.25
N ALA A 433 -22.30 -74.71 -0.70
CA ALA A 433 -23.47 -75.56 -0.44
C ALA A 433 -24.35 -75.00 0.68
N GLY A 434 -23.72 -74.51 1.79
CA GLY A 434 -24.43 -73.83 2.88
C GLY A 434 -25.11 -72.53 2.40
N ALA A 435 -24.40 -71.68 1.62
CA ALA A 435 -24.94 -70.48 1.05
C ALA A 435 -26.14 -70.79 0.11
N GLN A 436 -26.03 -71.79 -0.73
CA GLN A 436 -27.13 -72.23 -1.62
C GLN A 436 -28.36 -72.68 -0.81
N GLN A 437 -28.15 -73.43 0.28
CA GLN A 437 -29.26 -73.86 1.15
C GLN A 437 -30.02 -72.67 1.76
N ILE A 438 -29.25 -71.68 2.29
CA ILE A 438 -29.86 -70.49 2.88
C ILE A 438 -30.57 -69.67 1.78
N ALA A 439 -29.98 -69.49 0.64
CA ALA A 439 -30.57 -68.78 -0.47
C ALA A 439 -31.90 -69.43 -0.96
N GLU A 440 -31.94 -70.76 -1.04
CA GLU A 440 -33.16 -71.46 -1.45
C GLU A 440 -34.26 -71.37 -0.37
N GLN A 441 -33.88 -71.40 0.94
CA GLN A 441 -34.82 -71.08 2.03
C GLN A 441 -35.39 -69.71 1.92
N ILE A 442 -34.55 -68.67 1.64
CA ILE A 442 -35.03 -67.31 1.41
C ILE A 442 -35.95 -67.26 0.22
N ARG A 443 -35.60 -67.84 -0.91
CA ARG A 443 -36.41 -67.87 -2.12
C ARG A 443 -37.78 -68.48 -1.87
N GLN A 444 -37.85 -69.67 -1.25
CA GLN A 444 -39.08 -70.37 -0.93
C GLN A 444 -39.93 -69.60 0.09
N ALA A 445 -39.30 -69.04 1.11
CA ALA A 445 -40.00 -68.22 2.10
C ALA A 445 -40.63 -66.96 1.47
N VAL A 446 -39.94 -66.32 0.53
CA VAL A 446 -40.47 -65.17 -0.20
C VAL A 446 -41.61 -65.59 -1.12
N GLU A 447 -41.51 -66.71 -1.87
CA GLU A 447 -42.52 -67.21 -2.76
C GLU A 447 -43.80 -67.57 -2.01
N ASN A 448 -43.73 -68.07 -0.79
CA ASN A 448 -44.85 -68.48 0.05
C ASN A 448 -45.44 -67.35 0.92
N LEU A 449 -44.93 -66.15 0.84
CA LEU A 449 -45.50 -65.04 1.63
C LEU A 449 -46.85 -64.64 1.07
N PRO A 450 -47.85 -64.39 1.94
CA PRO A 450 -49.12 -63.76 1.53
C PRO A 450 -48.85 -62.28 1.29
N TRP A 451 -48.46 -61.96 0.08
CA TRP A 451 -48.27 -60.57 -0.35
C TRP A 451 -49.63 -59.86 -0.42
N VAL A 452 -49.82 -58.68 -0.59
CA VAL A 452 -51.01 -57.84 -0.58
C VAL A 452 -52.29 -58.56 -1.03
N GLU A 453 -53.39 -58.42 -0.27
CA GLU A 453 -54.71 -58.96 -0.56
C GLU A 453 -55.15 -58.48 -1.97
N GLY A 454 -55.39 -59.41 -2.93
CA GLY A 454 -55.76 -59.10 -4.32
C GLY A 454 -54.59 -59.06 -5.35
N ALA A 455 -53.38 -59.44 -4.96
CA ALA A 455 -52.30 -59.58 -5.91
C ALA A 455 -52.40 -60.88 -6.68
N GLU A 456 -52.60 -60.81 -8.01
CA GLU A 456 -52.69 -61.97 -8.91
C GLU A 456 -51.41 -62.83 -9.03
N ARG A 457 -50.28 -62.36 -8.45
CA ARG A 457 -49.00 -63.01 -8.59
C ARG A 457 -48.16 -62.83 -7.30
N ALA A 458 -47.59 -63.92 -6.77
CA ALA A 458 -46.66 -63.88 -5.67
C ALA A 458 -45.37 -63.12 -6.05
N MET A 459 -44.88 -62.29 -5.14
CA MET A 459 -43.53 -61.70 -5.31
C MET A 459 -42.52 -62.80 -5.19
N THR A 460 -41.56 -62.83 -6.10
CA THR A 460 -40.44 -63.80 -6.07
C THR A 460 -39.12 -63.04 -6.05
N VAL A 461 -38.04 -63.74 -5.76
CA VAL A 461 -36.68 -63.20 -5.77
C VAL A 461 -35.76 -64.03 -6.63
N SER A 462 -34.88 -63.38 -7.32
CA SER A 462 -33.72 -63.98 -7.98
C SER A 462 -32.51 -63.78 -7.07
N ILE A 463 -31.69 -64.84 -6.90
CA ILE A 463 -30.53 -64.83 -6.00
C ILE A 463 -29.30 -65.34 -6.76
N GLY A 464 -28.22 -64.51 -6.70
CA GLY A 464 -26.90 -64.89 -7.17
C GLY A 464 -25.95 -65.08 -6.02
N ILE A 465 -25.17 -66.13 -6.01
CA ILE A 465 -24.22 -66.50 -4.96
C ILE A 465 -22.83 -66.60 -5.55
N ALA A 466 -21.86 -66.07 -4.83
CA ALA A 466 -20.44 -66.35 -5.04
C ALA A 466 -19.76 -66.69 -3.74
N THR A 467 -18.84 -67.64 -3.79
CA THR A 467 -18.10 -68.09 -2.59
C THR A 467 -16.60 -68.01 -2.84
N TRP A 468 -15.94 -67.37 -1.94
CA TRP A 468 -14.49 -67.39 -1.85
C TRP A 468 -14.02 -68.54 -0.94
N THR A 469 -12.98 -69.24 -1.38
CA THR A 469 -12.27 -70.29 -0.59
C THR A 469 -10.79 -69.99 -0.64
N SER A 470 -10.02 -70.57 0.28
CA SER A 470 -8.56 -70.39 0.33
C SER A 470 -7.83 -70.93 -0.91
N ALA A 471 -8.49 -71.77 -1.72
CA ALA A 471 -7.97 -72.30 -2.98
C ALA A 471 -8.27 -71.38 -4.20
N SER A 472 -9.08 -70.35 -4.03
CA SER A 472 -9.42 -69.41 -5.10
C SER A 472 -8.48 -68.18 -5.13
N GLU A 473 -7.99 -67.82 -6.31
CA GLU A 473 -7.19 -66.59 -6.52
C GLU A 473 -8.03 -65.34 -6.69
N MET A 474 -9.28 -65.34 -6.25
CA MET A 474 -10.27 -64.28 -6.45
C MET A 474 -10.00 -63.09 -5.54
N THR A 475 -10.18 -61.86 -6.04
CA THR A 475 -10.19 -60.63 -5.24
C THR A 475 -11.59 -60.38 -4.67
N LEU A 476 -11.68 -59.44 -3.70
CA LEU A 476 -12.98 -59.02 -3.14
C LEU A 476 -13.92 -58.44 -4.20
N GLU A 477 -13.38 -57.65 -5.12
CA GLU A 477 -14.15 -57.09 -6.23
C GLU A 477 -14.65 -58.18 -7.18
N GLN A 478 -13.84 -59.22 -7.43
CA GLN A 478 -14.23 -60.32 -8.25
C GLN A 478 -15.30 -61.18 -7.57
N LEU A 479 -15.26 -61.34 -6.23
CA LEU A 479 -16.29 -62.03 -5.47
C LEU A 479 -17.65 -61.34 -5.63
N LEU A 480 -17.72 -60.03 -5.44
CA LEU A 480 -18.95 -59.28 -5.64
C LEU A 480 -19.42 -59.33 -7.08
N PHE A 481 -18.55 -59.14 -8.05
CA PHE A 481 -18.88 -59.21 -9.46
C PHE A 481 -19.44 -60.60 -9.86
N SER A 482 -18.90 -61.68 -9.28
CA SER A 482 -19.35 -63.01 -9.53
C SER A 482 -20.76 -63.30 -8.95
N ALA A 483 -21.04 -62.76 -7.77
CA ALA A 483 -22.39 -62.82 -7.20
C ALA A 483 -23.41 -62.01 -8.03
N ASP A 484 -23.06 -60.83 -8.51
CA ASP A 484 -23.90 -60.01 -9.40
C ASP A 484 -24.15 -60.70 -10.73
N LYS A 485 -23.10 -61.29 -11.35
CA LYS A 485 -23.22 -62.10 -12.58
C LYS A 485 -24.11 -63.29 -12.38
N ALA A 486 -24.04 -63.97 -11.26
CA ALA A 486 -24.92 -65.11 -10.93
C ALA A 486 -26.39 -64.63 -10.77
N LEU A 487 -26.60 -63.45 -10.14
CA LEU A 487 -27.93 -62.83 -10.05
C LEU A 487 -28.48 -62.52 -11.42
N TYR A 488 -27.65 -61.95 -12.30
CA TYR A 488 -28.08 -61.66 -13.68
C TYR A 488 -28.48 -62.94 -14.41
N GLN A 489 -27.72 -64.05 -14.26
CA GLN A 489 -28.06 -65.36 -14.80
C GLN A 489 -29.38 -65.94 -14.24
N ALA A 490 -29.64 -65.73 -12.94
CA ALA A 490 -30.90 -66.08 -12.32
C ALA A 490 -32.09 -65.34 -12.96
N LYS A 491 -31.94 -64.04 -13.21
CA LYS A 491 -32.95 -63.22 -13.91
C LYS A 491 -33.19 -63.66 -15.34
N GLU A 492 -32.13 -63.92 -16.12
CA GLU A 492 -32.25 -64.40 -17.52
C GLU A 492 -32.79 -65.81 -17.60
N GLY A 493 -32.44 -66.69 -16.68
CA GLY A 493 -32.88 -68.06 -16.65
C GLY A 493 -34.38 -68.27 -16.37
N GLY A 494 -35.16 -67.18 -16.17
CA GLY A 494 -36.60 -67.25 -15.94
C GLY A 494 -37.01 -66.81 -14.53
N ARG A 495 -36.12 -66.18 -13.77
CA ARG A 495 -36.33 -65.65 -12.39
C ARG A 495 -36.71 -66.69 -11.36
N ASN A 496 -37.10 -66.27 -10.18
CA ASN A 496 -37.49 -67.11 -9.04
C ASN A 496 -36.56 -68.32 -8.82
N ARG A 497 -35.26 -68.08 -8.78
CA ARG A 497 -34.25 -69.12 -8.66
C ARG A 497 -32.95 -68.63 -8.00
N VAL A 498 -32.21 -69.59 -7.53
CA VAL A 498 -30.85 -69.42 -7.03
C VAL A 498 -29.87 -69.88 -8.09
N VAL A 499 -28.84 -69.06 -8.37
CA VAL A 499 -27.70 -69.42 -9.21
C VAL A 499 -26.41 -69.20 -8.41
N VAL A 500 -25.57 -70.22 -8.44
CA VAL A 500 -24.25 -70.16 -7.85
C VAL A 500 -23.23 -69.92 -8.93
N SER A 501 -22.35 -68.89 -8.69
CA SER A 501 -21.22 -68.63 -9.57
C SER A 501 -20.31 -69.85 -9.65
N ALA A 502 -19.95 -70.24 -10.86
CA ALA A 502 -19.02 -71.32 -11.11
C ALA A 502 -17.59 -70.94 -10.67
#